data_cce0b1d7f099cb2e323ed7c2171c98e8
#
_entry.id   cce0b1d7f099cb2e323ed7c2171c98e8
#
_cell.length_a   1.000
_cell.length_b   1.000
_cell.length_c   1.000
_cell.angle_alpha   90.00
_cell.angle_beta   90.00
_cell.angle_gamma   90.00
#
_symmetry.space_group_name_H-M   'P 1'
#
loop_
_entity.id
_entity.type
_entity.pdbx_description
1 polymer ?
#
loop_
_entity_poly.entity_id
_entity_poly.type
_entity_poly.pdbx_seq_one_letter_code
_entity_poly.pdbx_strand_id
1 'polypeptide(L)'
;MSSSTTEAPKLQRTGLLGPDTTWHLAFGVLAVGALALCISWALGYTDTAHTTLLITTIVVGMFMAFNIGGNDVANSFGTSVGAGTLTMKQALVVAAVFEVSGAVLAGGSVTETVRSGIVDLDSVALPPMDFVYIMLAALIGAAVWLLIATKMGWPVSTTHAIIGGIVGAAVTTGLVTGTGGFAMVQWGEIGKIAVSWILSPLLGGIASFLLFGAI
;
A
#
# COMPACT_ATOMS: atom_id res chain seq x y z
N MET A 1 -1.04 -3.95 -53.14
CA MET A 1 -1.16 -3.36 -51.81
C MET A 1 -1.74 -4.43 -50.88
N SER A 2 -0.88 -5.13 -50.16
CA SER A 2 -1.29 -6.18 -49.22
C SER A 2 -1.51 -5.53 -47.87
N SER A 3 -2.75 -5.53 -47.38
CA SER A 3 -3.10 -5.05 -46.04
C SER A 3 -2.69 -6.11 -45.02
N SER A 4 -1.54 -5.92 -44.38
CA SER A 4 -1.18 -6.68 -43.17
C SER A 4 -2.06 -6.23 -42.02
N THR A 5 -3.12 -6.97 -41.75
CA THR A 5 -3.86 -6.83 -40.48
C THR A 5 -2.98 -7.32 -39.34
N THR A 6 -2.44 -6.40 -38.57
CA THR A 6 -1.72 -6.71 -37.33
C THR A 6 -2.75 -7.24 -36.31
N GLU A 7 -2.84 -8.56 -36.18
CA GLU A 7 -3.65 -9.17 -35.12
C GLU A 7 -3.12 -8.69 -33.74
N ALA A 8 -4.01 -8.08 -32.96
CA ALA A 8 -3.72 -7.74 -31.59
C ALA A 8 -3.34 -9.02 -30.81
N PRO A 9 -2.33 -8.97 -29.92
CA PRO A 9 -1.92 -10.15 -29.16
C PRO A 9 -3.09 -10.68 -28.34
N LYS A 10 -3.47 -11.92 -28.59
CA LYS A 10 -4.49 -12.63 -27.82
C LYS A 10 -4.01 -12.74 -26.38
N LEU A 11 -4.67 -12.03 -25.47
CA LEU A 11 -4.53 -12.21 -24.03
C LEU A 11 -4.85 -13.69 -23.72
N GLN A 12 -3.82 -14.51 -23.55
CA GLN A 12 -3.99 -15.86 -23.02
C GLN A 12 -4.51 -15.73 -21.60
N ARG A 13 -5.79 -16.04 -21.41
CA ARG A 13 -6.34 -16.28 -20.07
C ARG A 13 -5.69 -17.57 -19.57
N THR A 14 -4.58 -17.43 -18.85
CA THR A 14 -4.01 -18.54 -18.09
C THR A 14 -4.94 -18.83 -16.92
N GLY A 15 -5.60 -19.97 -16.93
CA GLY A 15 -6.35 -20.48 -15.78
C GLY A 15 -5.40 -20.67 -14.59
N LEU A 16 -5.96 -20.84 -13.39
CA LEU A 16 -5.23 -21.09 -12.13
C LEU A 16 -4.17 -22.23 -12.21
N LEU A 17 -4.18 -23.02 -13.25
CA LEU A 17 -3.26 -24.14 -13.50
C LEU A 17 -2.44 -23.94 -14.81
N GLY A 18 -2.10 -22.70 -15.15
CA GLY A 18 -1.26 -22.38 -16.32
C GLY A 18 0.24 -22.56 -16.08
N PRO A 19 1.08 -22.22 -17.08
CA PRO A 19 2.54 -22.37 -17.00
C PRO A 19 3.20 -21.60 -15.86
N ASP A 20 2.50 -20.69 -15.22
CA ASP A 20 2.98 -19.90 -14.08
C ASP A 20 2.61 -20.50 -12.70
N THR A 21 2.07 -21.72 -12.65
CA THR A 21 1.66 -22.40 -11.39
C THR A 21 2.79 -22.43 -10.36
N THR A 22 4.02 -22.68 -10.79
CA THR A 22 5.20 -22.70 -9.90
C THR A 22 5.42 -21.34 -9.22
N TRP A 23 5.23 -20.24 -9.95
CA TRP A 23 5.33 -18.88 -9.39
C TRP A 23 4.23 -18.59 -8.37
N HIS A 24 2.99 -18.98 -8.68
CA HIS A 24 1.87 -18.82 -7.76
C HIS A 24 2.07 -19.63 -6.48
N LEU A 25 2.55 -20.86 -6.59
CA LEU A 25 2.85 -21.71 -5.43
C LEU A 25 4.02 -21.14 -4.61
N ALA A 26 5.11 -20.75 -5.25
CA ALA A 26 6.25 -20.15 -4.57
C ALA A 26 5.86 -18.87 -3.81
N PHE A 27 5.11 -17.98 -4.47
CA PHE A 27 4.59 -16.77 -3.85
C PHE A 27 3.62 -17.07 -2.69
N GLY A 28 2.71 -18.04 -2.87
CA GLY A 28 1.78 -18.47 -1.82
C GLY A 28 2.52 -19.00 -0.59
N VAL A 29 3.54 -19.84 -0.78
CA VAL A 29 4.37 -20.35 0.32
C VAL A 29 5.12 -19.22 1.03
N LEU A 30 5.70 -18.29 0.27
CA LEU A 30 6.38 -17.12 0.84
C LEU A 30 5.41 -16.23 1.65
N ALA A 31 4.22 -15.96 1.12
CA ALA A 31 3.22 -15.13 1.79
C ALA A 31 2.72 -15.79 3.09
N VAL A 32 2.41 -17.09 3.06
CA VAL A 32 2.00 -17.84 4.25
C VAL A 32 3.14 -17.93 5.26
N GLY A 33 4.37 -18.18 4.82
CA GLY A 33 5.56 -18.18 5.67
C GLY A 33 5.80 -16.83 6.34
N ALA A 34 5.72 -15.73 5.58
CA ALA A 34 5.84 -14.38 6.11
C ALA A 34 4.74 -14.06 7.15
N LEU A 35 3.50 -14.43 6.87
CA LEU A 35 2.39 -14.27 7.80
C LEU A 35 2.63 -15.03 9.10
N ALA A 36 3.03 -16.30 9.01
CA ALA A 36 3.33 -17.14 10.18
C ALA A 36 4.49 -16.57 11.01
N LEU A 37 5.55 -16.08 10.36
CA LEU A 37 6.68 -15.43 11.02
C LEU A 37 6.26 -14.13 11.71
N CYS A 38 5.48 -13.27 11.04
CA CYS A 38 4.96 -12.04 11.64
C CYS A 38 4.09 -12.31 12.87
N ILE A 39 3.18 -13.29 12.79
CA ILE A 39 2.33 -13.68 13.93
C ILE A 39 3.20 -14.24 15.05
N SER A 40 4.10 -15.17 14.78
CA SER A 40 4.98 -15.78 15.78
C SER A 40 5.84 -14.75 16.49
N TRP A 41 6.43 -13.82 15.72
CA TRP A 41 7.24 -12.74 16.26
C TRP A 41 6.42 -11.77 17.13
N ALA A 42 5.25 -11.35 16.66
CA ALA A 42 4.39 -10.41 17.34
C ALA A 42 3.82 -10.97 18.64
N LEU A 43 3.50 -12.26 18.71
CA LEU A 43 3.04 -12.94 19.92
C LEU A 43 4.10 -12.95 21.05
N GLY A 44 5.37 -12.78 20.70
CA GLY A 44 6.46 -12.62 21.69
C GLY A 44 6.48 -11.25 22.40
N TYR A 45 5.75 -10.26 21.89
CA TYR A 45 5.76 -8.88 22.39
C TYR A 45 4.41 -8.43 22.97
N THR A 46 3.37 -9.23 22.84
CA THR A 46 2.01 -8.82 23.19
C THR A 46 1.46 -9.68 24.32
N ASP A 47 0.77 -9.03 25.25
CA ASP A 47 0.00 -9.73 26.28
C ASP A 47 -1.15 -10.53 25.64
N THR A 48 -1.52 -11.63 26.24
CA THR A 48 -2.59 -12.54 25.77
C THR A 48 -3.96 -11.87 25.66
N ALA A 49 -4.18 -10.79 26.39
CA ALA A 49 -5.44 -10.03 26.40
C ALA A 49 -5.84 -9.47 25.03
N HIS A 50 -4.86 -9.17 24.16
CA HIS A 50 -5.10 -8.52 22.86
C HIS A 50 -4.71 -9.39 21.65
N THR A 51 -4.48 -10.68 21.86
CA THR A 51 -4.02 -11.63 20.82
C THR A 51 -4.92 -11.64 19.58
N THR A 52 -6.23 -11.67 19.75
CA THR A 52 -7.18 -11.68 18.62
C THR A 52 -7.07 -10.40 17.78
N LEU A 53 -6.99 -9.24 18.43
CA LEU A 53 -6.85 -7.94 17.76
C LEU A 53 -5.51 -7.87 17.01
N LEU A 54 -4.43 -8.34 17.63
CA LEU A 54 -3.11 -8.41 17.03
C LEU A 54 -3.12 -9.28 15.76
N ILE A 55 -3.64 -10.50 15.84
CA ILE A 55 -3.73 -11.41 14.68
C ILE A 55 -4.58 -10.80 13.58
N THR A 56 -5.73 -10.22 13.93
CA THR A 56 -6.60 -9.53 12.96
C THR A 56 -5.84 -8.41 12.26
N THR A 57 -5.11 -7.58 12.99
CA THR A 57 -4.33 -6.47 12.43
C THR A 57 -3.23 -6.97 11.48
N ILE A 58 -2.53 -8.05 11.85
CA ILE A 58 -1.50 -8.65 11.00
C ILE A 58 -2.11 -9.21 9.71
N VAL A 59 -3.22 -9.96 9.80
CA VAL A 59 -3.91 -10.53 8.63
C VAL A 59 -4.39 -9.41 7.70
N VAL A 60 -5.03 -8.37 8.24
CA VAL A 60 -5.49 -7.22 7.43
C VAL A 60 -4.31 -6.44 6.87
N GLY A 61 -3.22 -6.29 7.62
CA GLY A 61 -1.99 -5.67 7.15
C GLY A 61 -1.35 -6.43 5.98
N MET A 62 -1.28 -7.75 6.06
CA MET A 62 -0.82 -8.60 4.95
C MET A 62 -1.74 -8.51 3.72
N PHE A 63 -3.05 -8.46 3.94
CA PHE A 63 -4.02 -8.23 2.87
C PHE A 63 -3.83 -6.86 2.22
N MET A 64 -3.59 -5.81 3.02
CA MET A 64 -3.26 -4.48 2.50
C MET A 64 -1.96 -4.50 1.70
N ALA A 65 -0.89 -5.11 2.22
CA ALA A 65 0.40 -5.22 1.55
C ALA A 65 0.29 -5.94 0.20
N PHE A 66 -0.52 -7.01 0.12
CA PHE A 66 -0.81 -7.70 -1.13
C PHE A 66 -1.50 -6.78 -2.16
N ASN A 67 -2.50 -6.00 -1.73
CA ASN A 67 -3.20 -5.09 -2.62
C ASN A 67 -2.32 -3.90 -3.06
N ILE A 68 -1.45 -3.40 -2.17
CA ILE A 68 -0.45 -2.38 -2.51
C ILE A 68 0.46 -2.91 -3.62
N GLY A 69 1.08 -4.08 -3.40
CA GLY A 69 1.98 -4.68 -4.37
C GLY A 69 1.33 -4.87 -5.74
N GLY A 70 0.07 -5.32 -5.78
CA GLY A 70 -0.67 -5.50 -7.03
C GLY A 70 -0.97 -4.19 -7.77
N ASN A 71 -1.25 -3.10 -7.05
CA ASN A 71 -1.57 -1.80 -7.64
C ASN A 71 -0.30 -1.00 -7.99
N ASP A 72 0.63 -0.87 -7.05
CA ASP A 72 1.80 0.01 -7.21
C ASP A 72 2.84 -0.53 -8.19
N VAL A 73 3.00 -1.85 -8.28
CA VAL A 73 3.88 -2.44 -9.31
C VAL A 73 3.37 -2.12 -10.71
N ALA A 74 2.05 -2.17 -10.93
CA ALA A 74 1.46 -1.78 -12.21
C ALA A 74 1.70 -0.29 -12.52
N ASN A 75 1.59 0.59 -11.53
CA ASN A 75 1.85 2.02 -11.68
C ASN A 75 3.32 2.32 -11.98
N SER A 76 4.25 1.63 -11.31
CA SER A 76 5.70 1.88 -11.42
C SER A 76 6.32 1.28 -12.67
N PHE A 77 5.91 0.07 -13.07
CA PHE A 77 6.54 -0.70 -14.13
C PHE A 77 5.69 -0.87 -15.39
N GLY A 78 4.42 -0.45 -15.35
CA GLY A 78 3.49 -0.63 -16.47
C GLY A 78 4.00 -0.05 -17.80
N THR A 79 4.60 1.12 -17.77
CA THR A 79 5.20 1.76 -18.96
C THR A 79 6.41 0.99 -19.48
N SER A 80 7.31 0.52 -18.62
CA SER A 80 8.51 -0.23 -19.01
C SER A 80 8.16 -1.60 -19.59
N VAL A 81 7.16 -2.27 -19.02
CA VAL A 81 6.67 -3.56 -19.52
C VAL A 81 5.88 -3.35 -20.82
N GLY A 82 5.04 -2.31 -20.89
CA GLY A 82 4.28 -1.96 -22.09
C GLY A 82 5.16 -1.57 -23.28
N ALA A 83 6.29 -0.92 -23.03
CA ALA A 83 7.29 -0.58 -24.05
C ALA A 83 8.18 -1.78 -24.42
N GLY A 84 8.05 -2.93 -23.76
CA GLY A 84 8.89 -4.11 -24.02
C GLY A 84 10.31 -4.04 -23.48
N THR A 85 10.63 -3.02 -22.65
CA THR A 85 11.96 -2.86 -22.05
C THR A 85 12.23 -3.91 -20.98
N LEU A 86 11.19 -4.30 -20.23
CA LEU A 86 11.23 -5.34 -19.21
C LEU A 86 10.12 -6.36 -19.47
N THR A 87 10.41 -7.63 -19.20
CA THR A 87 9.35 -8.63 -19.06
C THR A 87 8.66 -8.45 -17.71
N MET A 88 7.40 -8.89 -17.59
CA MET A 88 6.66 -8.82 -16.32
C MET A 88 7.43 -9.49 -15.17
N LYS A 89 8.07 -10.65 -15.42
CA LYS A 89 8.84 -11.35 -14.39
C LYS A 89 10.07 -10.56 -13.92
N GLN A 90 10.78 -9.91 -14.84
CA GLN A 90 11.89 -9.03 -14.49
C GLN A 90 11.40 -7.82 -13.67
N ALA A 91 10.31 -7.19 -14.09
CA ALA A 91 9.72 -6.08 -13.36
C ALA A 91 9.34 -6.47 -11.93
N LEU A 92 8.70 -7.63 -11.72
CA LEU A 92 8.34 -8.12 -10.39
C LEU A 92 9.56 -8.39 -9.49
N VAL A 93 10.64 -8.96 -10.04
CA VAL A 93 11.87 -9.20 -9.26
C VAL A 93 12.53 -7.89 -8.87
N VAL A 94 12.64 -6.94 -9.80
CA VAL A 94 13.20 -5.61 -9.53
C VAL A 94 12.35 -4.89 -8.48
N ALA A 95 11.02 -4.88 -8.64
CA ALA A 95 10.10 -4.30 -7.67
C ALA A 95 10.32 -4.90 -6.27
N ALA A 96 10.34 -6.22 -6.14
CA ALA A 96 10.50 -6.89 -4.85
C ALA A 96 11.82 -6.50 -4.15
N VAL A 97 12.93 -6.43 -4.90
CA VAL A 97 14.23 -6.03 -4.33
C VAL A 97 14.20 -4.58 -3.83
N PHE A 98 13.69 -3.66 -4.65
CA PHE A 98 13.68 -2.24 -4.28
C PHE A 98 12.64 -1.92 -3.21
N GLU A 99 11.47 -2.56 -3.21
CA GLU A 99 10.44 -2.41 -2.16
C GLU A 99 10.97 -2.88 -0.80
N VAL A 100 11.58 -4.06 -0.73
CA VAL A 100 12.17 -4.57 0.52
C VAL A 100 13.29 -3.64 0.99
N SER A 101 14.16 -3.21 0.07
CA SER A 101 15.25 -2.28 0.40
C SER A 101 14.71 -0.94 0.92
N GLY A 102 13.70 -0.37 0.26
CA GLY A 102 13.05 0.87 0.67
C GLY A 102 12.38 0.74 2.04
N ALA A 103 11.67 -0.36 2.30
CA ALA A 103 11.04 -0.62 3.58
C ALA A 103 12.08 -0.72 4.73
N VAL A 104 13.21 -1.39 4.49
CA VAL A 104 14.27 -1.52 5.50
C VAL A 104 14.99 -0.19 5.75
N LEU A 105 15.28 0.58 4.70
CA LEU A 105 16.08 1.81 4.81
C LEU A 105 15.26 3.02 5.26
N ALA A 106 14.02 3.14 4.81
CA ALA A 106 13.19 4.33 5.02
C ALA A 106 11.85 4.06 5.74
N GLY A 107 11.46 2.81 5.93
CA GLY A 107 10.16 2.45 6.51
C GLY A 107 9.95 2.97 7.93
N GLY A 108 11.02 3.11 8.72
CA GLY A 108 10.94 3.64 10.08
C GLY A 108 10.38 5.06 10.15
N SER A 109 10.88 5.97 9.31
CA SER A 109 10.40 7.36 9.26
C SER A 109 8.97 7.48 8.76
N VAL A 110 8.58 6.66 7.79
CA VAL A 110 7.19 6.60 7.30
C VAL A 110 6.25 6.10 8.39
N THR A 111 6.64 5.04 9.09
CA THR A 111 5.86 4.47 10.21
C THR A 111 5.65 5.51 11.31
N GLU A 112 6.69 6.28 11.66
CA GLU A 112 6.58 7.33 12.69
C GLU A 112 5.60 8.44 12.25
N THR A 113 5.68 8.90 11.01
CA THR A 113 4.74 9.90 10.47
C THR A 113 3.29 9.40 10.51
N VAL A 114 3.05 8.13 10.14
CA VAL A 114 1.71 7.55 10.17
C VAL A 114 1.20 7.38 11.60
N ARG A 115 2.09 6.98 12.53
CA ARG A 115 1.75 6.69 13.91
C ARG A 115 1.43 7.94 14.73
N SER A 116 2.20 9.01 14.57
CA SER A 116 2.14 10.20 15.45
C SER A 116 1.83 11.50 14.72
N GLY A 117 1.94 11.51 13.38
CA GLY A 117 1.85 12.75 12.59
C GLY A 117 0.44 13.07 12.06
N ILE A 118 -0.52 12.17 12.09
CA ILE A 118 -1.83 12.37 11.44
C ILE A 118 -2.94 12.61 12.45
N VAL A 119 -2.97 11.85 13.54
CA VAL A 119 -3.98 11.96 14.59
C VAL A 119 -3.32 12.45 15.87
N ASP A 120 -3.85 13.51 16.44
CA ASP A 120 -3.42 14.07 17.71
C ASP A 120 -4.24 13.45 18.85
N LEU A 121 -3.62 12.52 19.53
CA LEU A 121 -4.24 11.85 20.68
C LEU A 121 -4.18 12.70 21.96
N ASP A 122 -3.20 13.60 22.06
CA ASP A 122 -2.99 14.43 23.24
C ASP A 122 -4.01 15.56 23.33
N SER A 123 -4.52 16.00 22.16
CA SER A 123 -5.57 17.03 22.09
C SER A 123 -6.94 16.54 22.50
N VAL A 124 -7.13 15.21 22.53
CA VAL A 124 -8.42 14.57 22.80
C VAL A 124 -8.19 13.43 23.79
N ALA A 125 -8.85 13.44 24.94
CA ALA A 125 -8.73 12.40 25.96
C ALA A 125 -9.36 11.08 25.52
N LEU A 126 -8.84 10.48 24.43
CA LEU A 126 -9.27 9.17 23.94
C LEU A 126 -8.49 8.04 24.62
N PRO A 127 -9.16 6.95 24.96
CA PRO A 127 -8.50 5.72 25.39
C PRO A 127 -7.51 5.24 24.31
N PRO A 128 -6.32 4.74 24.68
CA PRO A 128 -5.32 4.24 23.71
C PRO A 128 -5.86 3.16 22.76
N MET A 129 -6.85 2.38 23.21
CA MET A 129 -7.48 1.36 22.38
C MET A 129 -8.32 1.94 21.24
N ASP A 130 -8.91 3.11 21.41
CA ASP A 130 -9.68 3.76 20.36
C ASP A 130 -8.78 4.16 19.19
N PHE A 131 -7.54 4.54 19.47
CA PHE A 131 -6.54 4.77 18.42
C PHE A 131 -6.25 3.48 17.62
N VAL A 132 -6.11 2.35 18.30
CA VAL A 132 -5.90 1.06 17.62
C VAL A 132 -7.08 0.73 16.72
N TYR A 133 -8.32 1.01 17.15
CA TYR A 133 -9.51 0.80 16.33
C TYR A 133 -9.57 1.78 15.14
N ILE A 134 -9.19 3.05 15.33
CA ILE A 134 -9.08 4.03 14.23
C ILE A 134 -8.10 3.52 13.18
N MET A 135 -6.91 3.09 13.59
CA MET A 135 -5.88 2.61 12.67
C MET A 135 -6.30 1.32 11.96
N LEU A 136 -6.96 0.39 12.67
CA LEU A 136 -7.47 -0.84 12.06
C LEU A 136 -8.61 -0.56 11.06
N ALA A 137 -9.53 0.34 11.39
CA ALA A 137 -10.60 0.76 10.49
C ALA A 137 -10.03 1.43 9.22
N ALA A 138 -9.03 2.30 9.36
CA ALA A 138 -8.32 2.93 8.27
C ALA A 138 -7.64 1.89 7.36
N LEU A 139 -6.96 0.92 7.98
CA LEU A 139 -6.27 -0.16 7.28
C LEU A 139 -7.25 -1.02 6.46
N ILE A 140 -8.38 -1.40 7.05
CA ILE A 140 -9.45 -2.16 6.37
C ILE A 140 -10.03 -1.34 5.21
N GLY A 141 -10.38 -0.09 5.46
CA GLY A 141 -10.94 0.79 4.45
C GLY A 141 -10.01 0.99 3.25
N ALA A 142 -8.74 1.27 3.50
CA ALA A 142 -7.73 1.43 2.46
C ALA A 142 -7.49 0.12 1.70
N ALA A 143 -7.42 -1.03 2.40
CA ALA A 143 -7.21 -2.34 1.76
C ALA A 143 -8.38 -2.73 0.85
N VAL A 144 -9.61 -2.51 1.29
CA VAL A 144 -10.82 -2.75 0.47
C VAL A 144 -10.87 -1.82 -0.73
N TRP A 145 -10.56 -0.53 -0.54
CA TRP A 145 -10.46 0.43 -1.63
C TRP A 145 -9.44 0.00 -2.68
N LEU A 146 -8.24 -0.38 -2.27
CA LEU A 146 -7.20 -0.84 -3.18
C LEU A 146 -7.58 -2.12 -3.92
N LEU A 147 -8.26 -3.06 -3.25
CA LEU A 147 -8.78 -4.25 -3.90
C LEU A 147 -9.77 -3.91 -5.02
N ILE A 148 -10.71 -2.99 -4.75
CA ILE A 148 -11.68 -2.52 -5.74
C ILE A 148 -10.96 -1.83 -6.90
N ALA A 149 -10.07 -0.88 -6.61
CA ALA A 149 -9.32 -0.14 -7.60
C ALA A 149 -8.49 -1.07 -8.50
N THR A 150 -7.78 -2.04 -7.91
CA THR A 150 -6.99 -3.03 -8.65
C THR A 150 -7.86 -3.91 -9.55
N LYS A 151 -9.01 -4.38 -9.06
CA LYS A 151 -9.97 -5.16 -9.88
C LYS A 151 -10.57 -4.36 -11.01
N MET A 152 -10.77 -3.07 -10.82
CA MET A 152 -11.31 -2.16 -11.84
C MET A 152 -10.22 -1.66 -12.79
N GLY A 153 -8.93 -1.95 -12.53
CA GLY A 153 -7.80 -1.46 -13.31
C GLY A 153 -7.54 0.04 -13.11
N TRP A 154 -7.94 0.60 -11.97
CA TRP A 154 -7.71 2.00 -11.65
C TRP A 154 -6.33 2.20 -11.02
N PRO A 155 -5.47 3.04 -11.62
CA PRO A 155 -4.21 3.44 -10.99
C PRO A 155 -4.52 4.43 -9.86
N VAL A 156 -4.33 4.02 -8.62
CA VAL A 156 -4.60 4.86 -7.44
C VAL A 156 -3.36 4.99 -6.58
N SER A 157 -3.30 6.07 -5.79
CA SER A 157 -2.23 6.27 -4.81
C SER A 157 -2.56 5.56 -3.51
N THR A 158 -1.70 4.64 -3.09
CA THR A 158 -1.81 3.92 -1.82
C THR A 158 -1.65 4.86 -0.63
N THR A 159 -0.76 5.87 -0.75
CA THR A 159 -0.57 6.89 0.29
C THR A 159 -1.83 7.73 0.48
N HIS A 160 -2.50 8.16 -0.59
CA HIS A 160 -3.77 8.85 -0.48
C HIS A 160 -4.84 7.98 0.18
N ALA A 161 -4.89 6.70 -0.17
CA ALA A 161 -5.87 5.77 0.38
C ALA A 161 -5.71 5.58 1.89
N ILE A 162 -4.47 5.36 2.38
CA ILE A 162 -4.25 5.15 3.81
C ILE A 162 -4.44 6.43 4.63
N ILE A 163 -3.95 7.57 4.16
CA ILE A 163 -4.12 8.85 4.85
C ILE A 163 -5.61 9.24 4.89
N GLY A 164 -6.31 9.11 3.76
CA GLY A 164 -7.76 9.33 3.72
C GLY A 164 -8.52 8.40 4.64
N GLY A 165 -8.10 7.14 4.73
CA GLY A 165 -8.65 6.15 5.66
C GLY A 165 -8.46 6.56 7.13
N ILE A 166 -7.24 7.00 7.50
CA ILE A 166 -6.93 7.44 8.88
C ILE A 166 -7.73 8.69 9.24
N VAL A 167 -7.74 9.71 8.37
CA VAL A 167 -8.50 10.94 8.58
C VAL A 167 -10.00 10.62 8.70
N GLY A 168 -10.54 9.81 7.79
CA GLY A 168 -11.95 9.42 7.81
C GLY A 168 -12.33 8.65 9.07
N ALA A 169 -11.51 7.68 9.49
CA ALA A 169 -11.74 6.92 10.72
C ALA A 169 -11.66 7.80 11.97
N ALA A 170 -10.64 8.68 12.06
CA ALA A 170 -10.47 9.59 13.18
C ALA A 170 -11.65 10.57 13.31
N VAL A 171 -12.03 11.23 12.21
CA VAL A 171 -13.16 12.16 12.18
C VAL A 171 -14.47 11.46 12.58
N THR A 172 -14.72 10.26 12.02
CA THR A 172 -15.92 9.48 12.34
C THR A 172 -15.95 9.09 13.82
N THR A 173 -14.82 8.60 14.36
CA THR A 173 -14.72 8.25 15.79
C THR A 173 -15.00 9.47 16.66
N GLY A 174 -14.36 10.60 16.39
CA GLY A 174 -14.55 11.81 17.18
C GLY A 174 -15.98 12.36 17.11
N LEU A 175 -16.66 12.24 15.97
CA LEU A 175 -18.07 12.63 15.85
C LEU A 175 -19.01 11.68 16.60
N VAL A 176 -18.74 10.37 16.58
CA VAL A 176 -19.58 9.37 17.27
C VAL A 176 -19.38 9.41 18.77
N THR A 177 -18.15 9.60 19.25
CA THR A 177 -17.81 9.68 20.67
C THR A 177 -18.04 11.05 21.28
N GLY A 178 -18.25 12.08 20.47
CA GLY A 178 -18.37 13.47 20.92
C GLY A 178 -17.03 14.09 21.35
N THR A 179 -15.91 13.49 20.98
CA THR A 179 -14.55 13.84 21.48
C THR A 179 -13.75 14.69 20.49
N GLY A 180 -14.38 15.37 19.51
CA GLY A 180 -13.69 16.40 18.75
C GLY A 180 -13.71 16.26 17.22
N GLY A 181 -13.98 15.11 16.64
CA GLY A 181 -14.13 14.95 15.19
C GLY A 181 -12.94 15.50 14.39
N PHE A 182 -13.14 16.61 13.71
CA PHE A 182 -12.10 17.29 12.91
C PHE A 182 -10.91 17.81 13.72
N ALA A 183 -11.09 18.08 15.03
CA ALA A 183 -10.02 18.55 15.90
C ALA A 183 -8.96 17.47 16.20
N MET A 184 -9.31 16.20 16.02
CA MET A 184 -8.37 15.08 16.19
C MET A 184 -7.32 14.98 15.08
N VAL A 185 -7.49 15.69 13.96
CA VAL A 185 -6.61 15.58 12.79
C VAL A 185 -5.59 16.70 12.81
N GLN A 186 -4.32 16.35 12.66
CA GLN A 186 -3.21 17.29 12.52
C GLN A 186 -3.19 17.87 11.11
N TRP A 187 -4.06 18.84 10.84
CA TRP A 187 -4.22 19.47 9.51
C TRP A 187 -2.94 20.08 8.96
N GLY A 188 -2.04 20.52 9.83
CA GLY A 188 -0.72 21.02 9.43
C GLY A 188 0.14 19.95 8.78
N GLU A 189 0.15 18.74 9.32
CA GLU A 189 0.86 17.60 8.74
C GLU A 189 0.18 17.12 7.46
N ILE A 190 -1.15 17.06 7.44
CA ILE A 190 -1.89 16.75 6.21
C ILE A 190 -1.55 17.74 5.10
N GLY A 191 -1.42 19.04 5.43
CA GLY A 191 -1.00 20.05 4.48
C GLY A 191 0.41 19.82 3.90
N LYS A 192 1.38 19.45 4.73
CA LYS A 192 2.74 19.09 4.28
C LYS A 192 2.72 17.87 3.36
N ILE A 193 1.95 16.85 3.73
CA ILE A 193 1.78 15.64 2.90
C ILE A 193 1.13 16.01 1.56
N ALA A 194 0.08 16.83 1.55
CA ALA A 194 -0.58 17.26 0.33
C ALA A 194 0.36 18.05 -0.61
N VAL A 195 1.25 18.87 -0.07
CA VAL A 195 2.30 19.53 -0.86
C VAL A 195 3.25 18.51 -1.48
N SER A 196 3.63 17.46 -0.76
CA SER A 196 4.51 16.42 -1.28
C SER A 196 3.87 15.65 -2.46
N TRP A 197 2.54 15.51 -2.51
CA TRP A 197 1.83 14.88 -3.62
C TRP A 197 1.95 15.65 -4.94
N ILE A 198 2.18 16.96 -4.86
CA ILE A 198 2.43 17.81 -6.04
C ILE A 198 3.92 17.81 -6.36
N LEU A 199 4.75 17.97 -5.33
CA LEU A 199 6.19 18.12 -5.49
C LEU A 199 6.88 16.85 -6.01
N SER A 200 6.46 15.66 -5.52
CA SER A 200 7.06 14.38 -5.92
C SER A 200 6.95 14.08 -7.42
N PRO A 201 5.78 14.16 -8.07
CA PRO A 201 5.69 13.92 -9.51
C PRO A 201 6.42 15.00 -10.32
N LEU A 202 6.46 16.24 -9.84
CA LEU A 202 7.22 17.31 -10.49
C LEU A 202 8.72 17.01 -10.48
N LEU A 203 9.28 16.65 -9.32
CA LEU A 203 10.69 16.30 -9.19
C LEU A 203 11.03 15.01 -9.97
N GLY A 204 10.14 14.01 -9.94
CA GLY A 204 10.29 12.80 -10.75
C GLY A 204 10.28 13.09 -12.25
N GLY A 205 9.41 13.97 -12.71
CA GLY A 205 9.35 14.43 -14.10
C GLY A 205 10.63 15.15 -14.53
N ILE A 206 11.14 16.06 -13.69
CA ILE A 206 12.40 16.77 -13.95
C ILE A 206 13.57 15.78 -14.02
N ALA A 207 13.68 14.86 -13.05
CA ALA A 207 14.74 13.87 -13.03
C ALA A 207 14.69 12.97 -14.27
N SER A 208 13.50 12.49 -14.65
CA SER A 208 13.32 11.67 -15.85
C SER A 208 13.69 12.43 -17.12
N PHE A 209 13.31 13.70 -17.22
CA PHE A 209 13.66 14.55 -18.35
C PHE A 209 15.18 14.74 -18.49
N LEU A 210 15.86 15.00 -17.39
CA LEU A 210 17.31 15.18 -17.37
C LEU A 210 18.04 13.88 -17.72
N LEU A 211 17.63 12.75 -17.16
CA LEU A 211 18.22 11.44 -17.43
C LEU A 211 18.01 11.04 -18.89
N PHE A 212 16.81 11.22 -19.43
CA PHE A 212 16.51 10.92 -20.82
C PHE A 212 17.31 11.82 -21.80
N GLY A 213 17.52 13.07 -21.43
CA GLY A 213 18.33 13.99 -22.24
C GLY A 213 19.84 13.73 -22.18
N ALA A 214 20.31 12.91 -21.21
CA ALA A 214 21.73 12.55 -21.03
C ALA A 214 22.11 11.23 -21.73
N ILE A 215 21.12 10.44 -22.20
CA ILE A 215 21.28 9.17 -22.93
C ILE A 215 21.18 9.45 -24.45
#